data_3060bfcec30e805fd23aa3a33ff03fc7
#
_entry.id   3060bfcec30e805fd23aa3a33ff03fc7
#
_cell.length_a   1.000
_cell.length_b   1.000
_cell.length_c   1.000
_cell.angle_alpha   90.00
_cell.angle_beta   90.00
_cell.angle_gamma   90.00
#
_symmetry.space_group_name_H-M   'P 1'
#
loop_
_entity.id
_entity.type
_entity.pdbx_description
1 polymer ?
#
loop_
_entity_poly.entity_id
_entity_poly.type
_entity_poly.pdbx_seq_one_letter_code
_entity_poly.pdbx_strand_id
1 'polypeptide(L)'
;TKGAFSLIGVAKPGKVKEAYAAVLREAKRMHDFGFTATEYQRAKEEFLSQVDKTLANKDKMKNEQFTSQYVDNFISNEPIPSVEDESQIYKMVVPQLPLEAINAYAKQLVCQSDTNLVSMVLMREAEGAVYPTEKELADIVKQVRSEKLEAYVDNVKQEPLMAQLPKPG
;
A
#
# COMPACT_ATOMS: atom_id res chain seq x y z
N THR A 1 0.37 -20.54 -5.31
CA THR A 1 1.39 -19.53 -4.91
C THR A 1 1.05 -19.06 -3.51
N LYS A 2 2.05 -18.91 -2.62
CA LYS A 2 1.82 -18.32 -1.29
C LYS A 2 1.67 -16.82 -1.46
N GLY A 3 0.61 -16.23 -0.90
CA GLY A 3 0.44 -14.78 -0.85
C GLY A 3 1.52 -14.14 0.03
N ALA A 4 1.94 -12.95 -0.32
CA ALA A 4 2.86 -12.13 0.47
C ALA A 4 2.32 -10.70 0.58
N PHE A 5 2.47 -10.11 1.76
CA PHE A 5 2.29 -8.69 1.99
C PHE A 5 3.66 -8.03 2.07
N SER A 6 3.88 -7.00 1.28
CA SER A 6 5.17 -6.33 1.18
C SER A 6 5.05 -4.84 1.50
N LEU A 7 5.98 -4.34 2.30
CA LEU A 7 6.17 -2.93 2.56
C LEU A 7 7.52 -2.51 1.98
N ILE A 8 7.52 -1.47 1.19
CA ILE A 8 8.71 -0.98 0.50
C ILE A 8 8.97 0.47 0.90
N GLY A 9 10.18 0.74 1.35
CA GLY A 9 10.64 2.09 1.65
C GLY A 9 11.87 2.44 0.83
N VAL A 10 11.90 3.66 0.31
CA VAL A 10 13.07 4.20 -0.41
C VAL A 10 13.80 5.15 0.52
N ALA A 11 15.03 4.78 0.89
CA ALA A 11 15.85 5.57 1.80
C ALA A 11 16.63 6.67 1.07
N LYS A 12 16.75 7.83 1.71
CA LYS A 12 17.76 8.82 1.30
C LYS A 12 19.17 8.28 1.55
N PRO A 13 20.21 8.76 0.82
CA PRO A 13 21.57 8.37 1.06
C PRO A 13 21.97 8.48 2.53
N GLY A 14 22.59 7.44 3.08
CA GLY A 14 23.01 7.37 4.49
C GLY A 14 21.88 7.18 5.51
N LYS A 15 20.61 7.02 5.10
CA LYS A 15 19.43 6.94 5.99
C LYS A 15 18.69 5.61 5.95
N VAL A 16 19.41 4.54 5.61
CA VAL A 16 18.79 3.21 5.42
C VAL A 16 18.17 2.66 6.69
N LYS A 17 18.89 2.74 7.83
CA LYS A 17 18.40 2.23 9.12
C LYS A 17 17.18 3.00 9.61
N GLU A 18 17.19 4.34 9.46
CA GLU A 18 16.06 5.18 9.83
C GLU A 18 14.83 4.90 8.93
N ALA A 19 15.04 4.73 7.62
CA ALA A 19 13.97 4.38 6.69
C ALA A 19 13.39 2.99 6.99
N TYR A 20 14.25 2.02 7.29
CA TYR A 20 13.82 0.68 7.68
C TYR A 20 12.97 0.71 8.95
N ALA A 21 13.44 1.42 9.99
CA ALA A 21 12.66 1.61 11.21
C ALA A 21 11.32 2.33 10.96
N ALA A 22 11.29 3.32 10.05
CA ALA A 22 10.07 4.04 9.71
C ALA A 22 9.04 3.11 9.04
N VAL A 23 9.45 2.28 8.06
CA VAL A 23 8.57 1.30 7.41
C VAL A 23 7.97 0.32 8.43
N LEU A 24 8.79 -0.18 9.37
CA LEU A 24 8.32 -1.08 10.42
C LEU A 24 7.34 -0.38 11.39
N ARG A 25 7.57 0.90 11.73
CA ARG A 25 6.65 1.67 12.57
C ARG A 25 5.30 1.86 11.89
N GLU A 26 5.30 2.17 10.59
CA GLU A 26 4.05 2.31 9.84
C GLU A 26 3.30 0.98 9.73
N ALA A 27 4.00 -0.13 9.51
CA ALA A 27 3.39 -1.46 9.59
C ALA A 27 2.75 -1.73 10.94
N LYS A 28 3.49 -1.44 12.03
CA LYS A 28 2.99 -1.61 13.39
C LYS A 28 1.80 -0.67 13.67
N ARG A 29 1.85 0.58 13.20
CA ARG A 29 0.75 1.54 13.36
C ARG A 29 -0.51 1.06 12.64
N MET A 30 -0.37 0.58 11.41
CA MET A 30 -1.47 -0.02 10.65
C MET A 30 -2.08 -1.22 11.39
N HIS A 31 -1.24 -2.08 11.98
CA HIS A 31 -1.71 -3.22 12.76
C HIS A 31 -2.44 -2.79 14.03
N ASP A 32 -1.88 -1.85 14.80
CA ASP A 32 -2.38 -1.51 16.14
C ASP A 32 -3.62 -0.59 16.07
N PHE A 33 -3.68 0.30 15.10
CA PHE A 33 -4.71 1.36 15.03
C PHE A 33 -5.52 1.36 13.73
N GLY A 34 -5.04 0.70 12.66
CA GLY A 34 -5.69 0.76 11.35
C GLY A 34 -5.49 2.10 10.64
N PHE A 35 -6.29 2.33 9.63
CA PHE A 35 -6.34 3.56 8.84
C PHE A 35 -7.40 4.52 9.39
N THR A 36 -7.18 5.82 9.20
CA THR A 36 -8.17 6.84 9.52
C THR A 36 -9.29 6.89 8.46
N ALA A 37 -10.41 7.51 8.81
CA ALA A 37 -11.55 7.66 7.89
C ALA A 37 -11.18 8.45 6.63
N THR A 38 -10.38 9.52 6.77
CA THR A 38 -9.99 10.34 5.61
C THR A 38 -8.93 9.67 4.74
N GLU A 39 -8.00 8.90 5.30
CA GLU A 39 -7.07 8.07 4.52
C GLU A 39 -7.85 7.06 3.67
N TYR A 40 -8.80 6.38 4.29
CA TYR A 40 -9.64 5.39 3.60
C TYR A 40 -10.50 6.03 2.51
N GLN A 41 -11.14 7.16 2.80
CA GLN A 41 -11.95 7.85 1.81
C GLN A 41 -11.12 8.29 0.59
N ARG A 42 -9.95 8.88 0.81
CA ARG A 42 -9.02 9.24 -0.28
C ARG A 42 -8.58 8.03 -1.10
N ALA A 43 -8.25 6.94 -0.43
CA ALA A 43 -7.85 5.70 -1.13
C ALA A 43 -8.98 5.16 -2.01
N LYS A 44 -10.24 5.20 -1.54
CA LYS A 44 -11.42 4.82 -2.35
C LYS A 44 -11.58 5.72 -3.58
N GLU A 45 -11.50 7.02 -3.40
CA GLU A 45 -11.63 7.99 -4.49
C GLU A 45 -10.52 7.83 -5.53
N GLU A 46 -9.28 7.67 -5.07
CA GLU A 46 -8.14 7.43 -5.96
C GLU A 46 -8.28 6.12 -6.74
N PHE A 47 -8.67 5.04 -6.06
CA PHE A 47 -8.90 3.75 -6.69
C PHE A 47 -9.99 3.82 -7.76
N LEU A 48 -11.15 4.42 -7.44
CA LEU A 48 -12.25 4.57 -8.40
C LEU A 48 -11.87 5.49 -9.57
N SER A 49 -11.11 6.54 -9.32
CA SER A 49 -10.55 7.39 -10.37
C SER A 49 -9.60 6.59 -11.31
N GLN A 50 -8.81 5.69 -10.75
CA GLN A 50 -7.95 4.82 -11.56
C GLN A 50 -8.75 3.81 -12.37
N VAL A 51 -9.82 3.25 -11.82
CA VAL A 51 -10.78 2.38 -12.55
C VAL A 51 -11.38 3.14 -13.75
N ASP A 52 -11.82 4.38 -13.55
CA ASP A 52 -12.35 5.21 -14.63
C ASP A 52 -11.31 5.50 -15.72
N LYS A 53 -10.07 5.80 -15.35
CA LYS A 53 -8.97 6.03 -16.30
C LYS A 53 -8.66 4.76 -17.10
N THR A 54 -8.66 3.60 -16.46
CA THR A 54 -8.43 2.31 -17.12
C THR A 54 -9.53 2.04 -18.14
N LEU A 55 -10.79 2.21 -17.75
CA LEU A 55 -11.94 2.05 -18.65
C LEU A 55 -11.86 3.02 -19.83
N ALA A 56 -11.55 4.29 -19.61
CA ALA A 56 -11.42 5.30 -20.67
C ALA A 56 -10.28 5.01 -21.65
N ASN A 57 -9.25 4.28 -21.22
CA ASN A 57 -8.09 3.93 -22.02
C ASN A 57 -8.06 2.46 -22.48
N LYS A 58 -9.16 1.72 -22.35
CA LYS A 58 -9.21 0.28 -22.66
C LYS A 58 -8.70 -0.05 -24.05
N ASP A 59 -9.04 0.75 -25.05
CA ASP A 59 -8.62 0.55 -26.43
C ASP A 59 -7.13 0.83 -26.70
N LYS A 60 -6.43 1.39 -25.70
CA LYS A 60 -4.98 1.68 -25.74
C LYS A 60 -4.17 0.73 -24.88
N MET A 61 -4.82 -0.27 -24.28
CA MET A 61 -4.14 -1.25 -23.44
C MET A 61 -3.23 -2.13 -24.30
N LYS A 62 -2.05 -2.42 -23.77
CA LYS A 62 -1.08 -3.30 -24.44
C LYS A 62 -1.42 -4.76 -24.18
N ASN A 63 -1.10 -5.61 -25.16
CA ASN A 63 -1.32 -7.05 -25.06
C ASN A 63 -0.65 -7.70 -23.84
N GLU A 64 0.50 -7.17 -23.40
CA GLU A 64 1.20 -7.67 -22.21
C GLU A 64 0.35 -7.60 -20.93
N GLN A 65 -0.54 -6.61 -20.83
CA GLN A 65 -1.44 -6.48 -19.68
C GLN A 65 -2.47 -7.62 -19.61
N PHE A 66 -2.91 -8.11 -20.76
CA PHE A 66 -3.82 -9.26 -20.84
C PHE A 66 -3.10 -10.60 -20.64
N THR A 67 -1.82 -10.67 -20.97
CA THR A 67 -1.04 -11.91 -20.83
C THR A 67 -1.02 -12.39 -19.39
N SER A 68 -0.87 -11.49 -18.41
CA SER A 68 -0.91 -11.85 -16.99
C SER A 68 -2.23 -12.49 -16.60
N GLN A 69 -3.35 -11.93 -17.02
CA GLN A 69 -4.69 -12.47 -16.75
C GLN A 69 -4.86 -13.89 -17.33
N TYR A 70 -4.35 -14.13 -18.53
CA TYR A 70 -4.41 -15.46 -19.14
C TYR A 70 -3.54 -16.47 -18.41
N VAL A 71 -2.37 -16.06 -17.94
CA VAL A 71 -1.48 -16.92 -17.12
C VAL A 71 -2.14 -17.23 -15.77
N ASP A 72 -2.69 -16.24 -15.09
CA ASP A 72 -3.36 -16.41 -13.80
C ASP A 72 -4.62 -17.29 -13.93
N ASN A 73 -5.38 -17.12 -15.01
CA ASN A 73 -6.49 -18.02 -15.33
C ASN A 73 -6.00 -19.47 -15.54
N PHE A 74 -4.94 -19.67 -16.31
CA PHE A 74 -4.42 -21.01 -16.57
C PHE A 74 -3.87 -21.70 -15.31
N ILE A 75 -3.14 -20.94 -14.46
CA ILE A 75 -2.49 -21.52 -13.28
C ILE A 75 -3.45 -21.67 -12.11
N SER A 76 -4.32 -20.69 -11.87
CA SER A 76 -5.12 -20.53 -10.66
C SER A 76 -6.63 -20.60 -10.92
N ASN A 77 -7.05 -20.78 -12.18
CA ASN A 77 -8.44 -20.75 -12.61
C ASN A 77 -9.16 -19.45 -12.22
N GLU A 78 -8.42 -18.34 -12.23
CA GLU A 78 -8.99 -17.02 -11.94
C GLU A 78 -9.85 -16.56 -13.14
N PRO A 79 -10.98 -15.88 -12.90
CA PRO A 79 -11.83 -15.39 -14.00
C PRO A 79 -11.10 -14.30 -14.79
N ILE A 80 -11.43 -14.19 -16.08
CA ILE A 80 -10.94 -13.12 -16.96
C ILE A 80 -12.13 -12.20 -17.29
N PRO A 81 -12.47 -11.25 -16.41
CA PRO A 81 -13.52 -10.28 -16.71
C PRO A 81 -13.07 -9.30 -17.81
N SER A 82 -14.01 -8.74 -18.53
CA SER A 82 -13.72 -7.58 -19.37
C SER A 82 -13.38 -6.35 -18.52
N VAL A 83 -12.71 -5.35 -19.07
CA VAL A 83 -12.41 -4.09 -18.38
C VAL A 83 -13.70 -3.40 -17.94
N GLU A 84 -14.76 -3.53 -18.73
CA GLU A 84 -16.09 -3.02 -18.43
C GLU A 84 -16.72 -3.72 -17.24
N ASP A 85 -16.69 -5.05 -17.20
CA ASP A 85 -17.23 -5.83 -16.10
C ASP A 85 -16.46 -5.56 -14.80
N GLU A 86 -15.13 -5.52 -14.87
CA GLU A 86 -14.29 -5.15 -13.73
C GLU A 86 -14.65 -3.76 -13.19
N SER A 87 -14.79 -2.77 -14.08
CA SER A 87 -15.18 -1.41 -13.71
C SER A 87 -16.54 -1.37 -13.02
N GLN A 88 -17.53 -2.11 -13.52
CA GLN A 88 -18.85 -2.19 -12.90
C GLN A 88 -18.78 -2.82 -11.51
N ILE A 89 -18.05 -3.93 -11.37
CA ILE A 89 -17.88 -4.62 -10.08
C ILE A 89 -17.23 -3.68 -9.06
N TYR A 90 -16.13 -3.02 -9.42
CA TYR A 90 -15.44 -2.11 -8.49
C TYR A 90 -16.31 -0.92 -8.09
N LYS A 91 -17.03 -0.31 -9.01
CA LYS A 91 -17.96 0.80 -8.73
C LYS A 91 -19.12 0.39 -7.84
N MET A 92 -19.53 -0.86 -7.92
CA MET A 92 -20.59 -1.39 -7.07
C MET A 92 -20.08 -1.75 -5.67
N VAL A 93 -18.92 -2.40 -5.59
CA VAL A 93 -18.44 -3.00 -4.33
C VAL A 93 -17.64 -1.99 -3.49
N VAL A 94 -16.72 -1.24 -4.08
CA VAL A 94 -15.78 -0.39 -3.33
C VAL A 94 -16.48 0.66 -2.45
N PRO A 95 -17.54 1.35 -2.89
CA PRO A 95 -18.25 2.30 -2.02
C PRO A 95 -18.87 1.65 -0.79
N GLN A 96 -19.23 0.36 -0.87
CA GLN A 96 -19.92 -0.37 0.20
C GLN A 96 -18.97 -1.01 1.22
N LEU A 97 -17.66 -1.05 0.94
CA LEU A 97 -16.68 -1.63 1.87
C LEU A 97 -16.56 -0.74 3.12
N PRO A 98 -16.81 -1.24 4.31
CA PRO A 98 -16.67 -0.48 5.54
C PRO A 98 -15.20 -0.41 5.97
N LEU A 99 -14.80 0.70 6.61
CA LEU A 99 -13.44 0.90 7.12
C LEU A 99 -13.03 -0.19 8.11
N GLU A 100 -13.97 -0.65 8.93
CA GLU A 100 -13.74 -1.67 9.94
C GLU A 100 -13.30 -3.00 9.31
N ALA A 101 -13.89 -3.37 8.17
CA ALA A 101 -13.50 -4.59 7.46
C ALA A 101 -12.08 -4.46 6.87
N ILE A 102 -11.74 -3.30 6.33
CA ILE A 102 -10.39 -3.01 5.82
C ILE A 102 -9.36 -3.05 6.96
N ASN A 103 -9.66 -2.43 8.09
CA ASN A 103 -8.77 -2.42 9.25
C ASN A 103 -8.59 -3.81 9.85
N ALA A 104 -9.66 -4.61 9.92
CA ALA A 104 -9.58 -6.00 10.37
C ALA A 104 -8.71 -6.86 9.44
N TYR A 105 -8.81 -6.66 8.13
CA TYR A 105 -7.97 -7.34 7.15
C TYR A 105 -6.50 -6.86 7.23
N ALA A 106 -6.26 -5.55 7.28
CA ALA A 106 -4.93 -4.96 7.38
C ALA A 106 -4.17 -5.49 8.61
N LYS A 107 -4.86 -5.65 9.73
CA LYS A 107 -4.29 -6.24 10.95
C LYS A 107 -3.76 -7.66 10.74
N GLN A 108 -4.39 -8.45 9.89
CA GLN A 108 -3.97 -9.83 9.61
C GLN A 108 -2.73 -9.89 8.70
N LEU A 109 -2.47 -8.85 7.91
CA LEU A 109 -1.36 -8.80 6.97
C LEU A 109 -0.01 -8.58 7.66
N VAL A 110 0.00 -7.93 8.82
CA VAL A 110 1.24 -7.57 9.53
C VAL A 110 1.66 -8.69 10.48
N CYS A 111 2.80 -9.30 10.17
CA CYS A 111 3.37 -10.35 11.01
C CYS A 111 3.90 -9.79 12.34
N GLN A 112 3.43 -10.35 13.46
CA GLN A 112 3.85 -9.96 14.81
C GLN A 112 5.01 -10.79 15.36
N SER A 113 5.41 -11.85 14.67
CA SER A 113 6.51 -12.74 15.05
C SER A 113 7.62 -12.74 14.00
N ASP A 114 8.74 -13.39 14.28
CA ASP A 114 9.80 -13.60 13.30
C ASP A 114 9.46 -14.71 12.29
N THR A 115 8.41 -15.46 12.55
CA THR A 115 7.90 -16.48 11.64
C THR A 115 7.27 -15.83 10.42
N ASN A 116 7.69 -16.22 9.23
CA ASN A 116 7.21 -15.69 7.95
C ASN A 116 7.52 -14.19 7.72
N LEU A 117 8.46 -13.61 8.46
CA LEU A 117 8.98 -12.27 8.21
C LEU A 117 10.26 -12.36 7.39
N VAL A 118 10.29 -11.69 6.25
CA VAL A 118 11.50 -11.50 5.45
C VAL A 118 11.80 -10.02 5.37
N SER A 119 13.03 -9.65 5.74
CA SER A 119 13.53 -8.28 5.62
C SER A 119 14.66 -8.25 4.60
N MET A 120 14.58 -7.34 3.66
CA MET A 120 15.59 -7.20 2.61
C MET A 120 15.97 -5.73 2.47
N VAL A 121 17.27 -5.46 2.45
CA VAL A 121 17.81 -4.14 2.17
C VAL A 121 18.66 -4.22 0.91
N LEU A 122 18.26 -3.48 -0.12
CA LEU A 122 18.99 -3.38 -1.38
C LEU A 122 19.72 -2.04 -1.42
N MET A 123 21.03 -2.08 -1.56
CA MET A 123 21.86 -0.89 -1.63
C MET A 123 22.78 -0.95 -2.84
N ARG A 124 23.08 0.21 -3.39
CA ARG A 124 24.10 0.30 -4.44
C ARG A 124 25.47 0.06 -3.82
N GLU A 125 26.28 -0.78 -4.45
CA GLU A 125 27.66 -0.93 -4.07
C GLU A 125 28.46 0.35 -4.41
N ALA A 126 29.16 0.89 -3.41
CA ALA A 126 29.99 2.08 -3.56
C ALA A 126 31.15 2.01 -2.58
N GLU A 127 32.27 2.59 -2.99
CA GLU A 127 33.47 2.72 -2.14
C GLU A 127 33.15 3.55 -0.89
N GLY A 128 33.52 3.03 0.29
CA GLY A 128 33.24 3.68 1.57
C GLY A 128 31.80 3.59 2.04
N ALA A 129 30.91 2.88 1.33
CA ALA A 129 29.53 2.69 1.78
C ALA A 129 29.48 1.80 3.03
N VAL A 130 28.64 2.21 4.00
CA VAL A 130 28.37 1.43 5.21
C VAL A 130 27.04 0.72 5.04
N TYR A 131 27.09 -0.61 5.08
CA TYR A 131 25.89 -1.46 4.96
C TYR A 131 25.43 -1.90 6.34
N PRO A 132 24.11 -1.91 6.59
CA PRO A 132 23.59 -2.46 7.84
C PRO A 132 23.83 -3.98 7.90
N THR A 133 24.23 -4.46 9.07
CA THR A 133 24.36 -5.88 9.31
C THR A 133 22.99 -6.53 9.60
N GLU A 134 22.91 -7.85 9.43
CA GLU A 134 21.69 -8.62 9.78
C GLU A 134 21.30 -8.40 11.25
N LYS A 135 22.30 -8.37 12.14
CA LYS A 135 22.07 -8.11 13.57
C LYS A 135 21.46 -6.75 13.81
N GLU A 136 21.96 -5.68 13.14
CA GLU A 136 21.40 -4.34 13.29
C GLU A 136 19.95 -4.27 12.80
N LEU A 137 19.63 -4.94 11.67
CA LEU A 137 18.26 -5.01 11.18
C LEU A 137 17.34 -5.77 12.15
N ALA A 138 17.80 -6.90 12.70
CA ALA A 138 17.06 -7.64 13.70
C ALA A 138 16.84 -6.85 15.00
N ASP A 139 17.84 -6.10 15.45
CA ASP A 139 17.72 -5.24 16.63
C ASP A 139 16.70 -4.10 16.40
N ILE A 140 16.67 -3.51 15.18
CA ILE A 140 15.64 -2.52 14.81
C ILE A 140 14.24 -3.12 14.85
N VAL A 141 14.04 -4.35 14.35
CA VAL A 141 12.73 -5.04 14.43
C VAL A 141 12.28 -5.17 15.88
N LYS A 142 13.17 -5.66 16.77
CA LYS A 142 12.88 -5.80 18.21
C LYS A 142 12.55 -4.47 18.86
N GLN A 143 13.35 -3.44 18.56
CA GLN A 143 13.13 -2.10 19.09
C GLN A 143 11.75 -1.57 18.69
N VAL A 144 11.42 -1.58 17.41
CA VAL A 144 10.14 -1.06 16.91
C VAL A 144 8.94 -1.84 17.47
N ARG A 145 9.07 -3.16 17.62
CA ARG A 145 8.01 -3.96 18.26
C ARG A 145 7.75 -3.56 19.72
N SER A 146 8.77 -3.14 20.45
CA SER A 146 8.65 -2.68 21.83
C SER A 146 8.18 -1.23 21.97
N GLU A 147 8.22 -0.44 20.88
CA GLU A 147 7.80 0.96 20.92
C GLU A 147 6.29 1.09 21.15
N LYS A 148 5.89 2.01 22.03
CA LYS A 148 4.50 2.42 22.15
C LYS A 148 4.23 3.51 21.12
N LEU A 149 3.44 3.19 20.11
CA LEU A 149 3.05 4.13 19.09
C LEU A 149 1.71 4.79 19.43
N GLU A 150 1.44 5.91 18.78
CA GLU A 150 0.16 6.60 18.84
C GLU A 150 -0.54 6.50 17.47
N ALA A 151 -1.88 6.47 17.51
CA ALA A 151 -2.68 6.54 16.30
C ALA A 151 -2.49 7.89 15.59
N TYR A 152 -2.63 7.89 14.27
CA TYR A 152 -2.77 9.15 13.55
C TYR A 152 -4.06 9.86 13.96
N VAL A 153 -3.96 11.17 14.14
CA VAL A 153 -5.12 12.03 14.37
C VAL A 153 -5.59 12.57 13.03
N ASP A 154 -6.86 12.36 12.74
CA ASP A 154 -7.49 12.84 11.51
C ASP A 154 -7.77 14.35 11.62
N ASN A 155 -6.83 15.16 11.15
CA ASN A 155 -6.88 16.62 11.19
C ASN A 155 -7.20 17.25 9.83
N VAL A 156 -7.74 16.47 8.89
CA VAL A 156 -8.04 16.98 7.55
C VAL A 156 -9.21 17.95 7.61
N LYS A 157 -8.95 19.20 7.27
CA LYS A 157 -9.99 20.20 7.09
C LYS A 157 -10.73 19.92 5.79
N GLN A 158 -12.05 19.77 5.88
CA GLN A 158 -12.94 19.66 4.72
C GLN A 158 -13.33 21.06 4.20
N GLU A 159 -12.32 21.86 3.90
CA GLU A 159 -12.51 23.19 3.32
C GLU A 159 -12.21 23.12 1.81
N PRO A 160 -12.99 23.83 0.97
CA PRO A 160 -12.65 23.93 -0.44
C PRO A 160 -11.26 24.55 -0.61
N LEU A 161 -10.49 24.04 -1.57
CA LEU A 161 -9.15 24.57 -1.88
C LEU A 161 -9.14 26.07 -2.24
N MET A 162 -10.25 26.57 -2.69
CA MET A 162 -10.43 27.98 -3.00
C MET A 162 -11.77 28.48 -2.42
N ALA A 163 -11.75 29.61 -1.73
CA ALA A 163 -12.97 30.26 -1.23
C ALA A 163 -13.93 30.73 -2.35
N GLN A 164 -13.36 31.01 -3.52
CA GLN A 164 -14.12 31.35 -4.74
C GLN A 164 -13.45 30.74 -5.95
N LEU A 165 -14.22 30.08 -6.81
CA LEU A 165 -13.72 29.60 -8.08
C LEU A 165 -13.38 30.77 -9.00
N PRO A 166 -12.23 30.77 -9.68
CA PRO A 166 -11.91 31.80 -10.67
C PRO A 166 -12.95 31.76 -11.78
N LYS A 167 -13.40 32.95 -12.21
CA LYS A 167 -14.27 33.03 -13.39
C LYS A 167 -13.44 32.64 -14.61
N PRO A 168 -13.99 31.78 -15.50
CA PRO A 168 -13.34 31.53 -16.78
C PRO A 168 -13.20 32.89 -17.53
N GLY A 169 -11.99 33.08 -18.12
CA GLY A 169 -11.75 34.24 -18.96
C GLY A 169 -12.48 34.18 -20.29
#